data_2273b24df1f61d8201f2a388adbfbe89
#
_entry.id   2273b24df1f61d8201f2a388adbfbe89
#
_cell.length_a   1.000
_cell.length_b   1.000
_cell.length_c   1.000
_cell.angle_alpha   90.00
_cell.angle_beta   90.00
_cell.angle_gamma   90.00
#
_symmetry.space_group_name_H-M   'P 1'
#
loop_
_entity.id
_entity.type
_entity.pdbx_description
1 polymer ?
#
loop_
_entity_poly.entity_id
_entity_poly.type
_entity_poly.pdbx_seq_one_letter_code
_entity_poly.pdbx_strand_id
1 'polypeptide(L)'
;TMREFNPASTRVILEESTALGMDPVVYVSTSGAFMPSTGEPIGPDTEVSTGCGPYTRSKIAAEHIARHYQADGAPVVCVYPGGVIGPRDPNLELSDSMSLVATILGRDTALLPGGARLAMVDVRDVAAVCVGALEPKRGPRRYHVWGAPTSLEEMVGVVNRVTGRDIRLRRLPLFAVDVGGLLAELTTRITRRRLPLCVESARLFTQNVRSGGPGVIDDGPARTEFGYPHYDFEKSITDTLRWLATAGHLNAAQAGYLAPS
;
A
#
# COMPACT_ATOMS: atom_id res chain seq x y z
N THR A 1 19.66 -3.24 7.89
CA THR A 1 18.33 -3.86 7.70
C THR A 1 17.25 -2.79 7.51
N MET A 2 16.07 -3.12 6.93
CA MET A 2 14.92 -2.17 6.85
C MET A 2 14.58 -1.55 8.21
N ARG A 3 14.71 -2.34 9.28
CA ARG A 3 14.40 -1.95 10.64
C ARG A 3 15.26 -0.80 11.15
N GLU A 4 16.47 -0.69 10.67
CA GLU A 4 17.42 0.37 11.01
C GLU A 4 17.40 1.50 9.97
N PHE A 5 17.30 1.12 8.69
CA PHE A 5 17.39 2.07 7.58
C PHE A 5 16.22 3.07 7.54
N ASN A 6 14.96 2.60 7.62
CA ASN A 6 13.81 3.49 7.52
C ASN A 6 13.79 4.57 8.62
N PRO A 7 13.94 4.24 9.93
CA PRO A 7 13.99 5.28 10.96
C PRO A 7 15.21 6.21 10.81
N ALA A 8 16.38 5.65 10.48
CA ALA A 8 17.60 6.45 10.33
C ALA A 8 17.51 7.44 9.18
N SER A 9 17.04 6.99 8.00
CA SER A 9 16.88 7.87 6.84
C SER A 9 15.81 8.93 7.09
N THR A 10 14.68 8.57 7.72
CA THR A 10 13.64 9.55 8.07
C THR A 10 14.19 10.62 9.01
N ARG A 11 14.95 10.23 10.03
CA ARG A 11 15.59 11.19 10.95
C ARG A 11 16.52 12.15 10.22
N VAL A 12 17.45 11.64 9.42
CA VAL A 12 18.42 12.48 8.69
C VAL A 12 17.72 13.44 7.75
N ILE A 13 16.74 12.96 6.98
CA ILE A 13 16.02 13.82 6.02
C ILE A 13 15.23 14.92 6.74
N LEU A 14 14.52 14.59 7.82
CA LEU A 14 13.74 15.59 8.55
C LEU A 14 14.64 16.58 9.30
N GLU A 15 15.76 16.12 9.87
CA GLU A 15 16.76 16.97 10.51
C GLU A 15 17.33 18.00 9.52
N GLU A 16 17.84 17.54 8.39
CA GLU A 16 18.42 18.40 7.37
C GLU A 16 17.38 19.36 6.75
N SER A 17 16.19 18.86 6.44
CA SER A 17 15.11 19.68 5.88
C SER A 17 14.68 20.79 6.84
N THR A 18 14.59 20.47 8.14
CA THR A 18 14.24 21.45 9.19
C THR A 18 15.37 22.46 9.38
N ALA A 19 16.63 22.01 9.41
CA ALA A 19 17.79 22.89 9.53
C ALA A 19 17.91 23.86 8.34
N LEU A 20 17.50 23.44 7.15
CA LEU A 20 17.44 24.28 5.94
C LEU A 20 16.20 25.19 5.89
N GLY A 21 15.32 25.13 6.87
CA GLY A 21 14.11 25.94 6.92
C GLY A 21 13.08 25.61 5.83
N MET A 22 13.06 24.36 5.37
CA MET A 22 12.06 23.90 4.37
C MET A 22 10.66 23.94 4.97
N ASP A 23 9.69 24.54 4.27
CA ASP A 23 8.29 24.66 4.68
C ASP A 23 7.36 24.55 3.46
N PRO A 24 6.57 23.47 3.39
CA PRO A 24 6.57 22.28 4.24
C PRO A 24 7.57 21.18 3.81
N VAL A 25 7.72 20.16 4.66
CA VAL A 25 8.34 18.87 4.32
C VAL A 25 7.26 17.81 4.22
N VAL A 26 6.98 17.27 3.03
CA VAL A 26 5.98 16.21 2.84
C VAL A 26 6.62 14.84 3.04
N TYR A 27 6.21 14.16 4.11
CA TYR A 27 6.65 12.82 4.47
C TYR A 27 5.59 11.79 4.11
N VAL A 28 5.86 10.95 3.11
CA VAL A 28 4.96 9.86 2.74
C VAL A 28 5.24 8.62 3.60
N SER A 29 4.33 8.38 4.55
CA SER A 29 4.33 7.24 5.45
C SER A 29 3.48 6.09 4.89
N THR A 30 2.64 5.46 5.69
CA THR A 30 1.72 4.38 5.27
C THR A 30 0.59 4.21 6.26
N SER A 31 -0.61 3.95 5.78
CA SER A 31 -1.74 3.52 6.64
C SER A 31 -1.47 2.17 7.33
N GLY A 32 -0.52 1.38 6.83
CA GLY A 32 -0.06 0.14 7.48
C GLY A 32 0.55 0.35 8.87
N ALA A 33 1.00 1.58 9.21
CA ALA A 33 1.48 1.90 10.56
C ALA A 33 0.36 1.88 11.62
N PHE A 34 -0.89 1.93 11.20
CA PHE A 34 -2.08 1.91 12.08
C PHE A 34 -2.75 0.52 12.12
N MET A 35 -2.20 -0.46 11.41
CA MET A 35 -2.78 -1.80 11.32
C MET A 35 -2.09 -2.78 12.29
N PRO A 36 -2.84 -3.74 12.86
CA PRO A 36 -4.29 -3.95 12.72
C PRO A 36 -5.10 -2.88 13.46
N SER A 37 -6.26 -2.52 12.90
CA SER A 37 -7.21 -1.63 13.55
C SER A 37 -7.83 -2.27 14.78
N THR A 38 -8.12 -1.47 15.80
CA THR A 38 -8.84 -1.88 17.02
C THR A 38 -10.37 -1.88 16.86
N GLY A 39 -10.87 -1.62 15.64
CA GLY A 39 -12.30 -1.53 15.34
C GLY A 39 -12.84 -0.10 15.34
N GLU A 40 -12.14 0.85 15.95
CA GLU A 40 -12.46 2.27 15.87
C GLU A 40 -11.98 2.87 14.55
N PRO A 41 -12.63 3.92 14.03
CA PRO A 41 -12.16 4.64 12.86
C PRO A 41 -10.75 5.21 13.08
N ILE A 42 -9.89 5.03 12.09
CA ILE A 42 -8.51 5.54 12.10
C ILE A 42 -8.52 6.92 11.46
N GLY A 43 -8.27 7.94 12.27
CA GLY A 43 -8.11 9.33 11.82
C GLY A 43 -6.65 9.77 11.83
N PRO A 44 -6.38 11.03 11.41
CA PRO A 44 -5.02 11.57 11.35
C PRO A 44 -4.25 11.55 12.67
N ASP A 45 -4.99 11.68 13.80
CA ASP A 45 -4.40 11.72 15.13
C ASP A 45 -4.43 10.38 15.88
N THR A 46 -4.95 9.33 15.25
CA THR A 46 -4.94 7.98 15.84
C THR A 46 -3.51 7.55 16.14
N GLU A 47 -3.32 6.90 17.30
CA GLU A 47 -2.03 6.33 17.67
C GLU A 47 -1.64 5.18 16.72
N VAL A 48 -0.35 5.08 16.42
CA VAL A 48 0.18 4.00 15.60
C VAL A 48 0.08 2.66 16.33
N SER A 49 -0.03 1.58 15.59
CA SER A 49 -0.11 0.22 16.13
C SER A 49 1.25 -0.24 16.69
N THR A 50 1.29 -1.45 17.25
CA THR A 50 2.54 -2.09 17.69
C THR A 50 3.30 -2.79 16.57
N GLY A 51 2.66 -2.96 15.40
CA GLY A 51 3.19 -3.63 14.22
C GLY A 51 3.30 -5.14 14.36
N CYS A 52 3.01 -5.87 13.29
CA CYS A 52 3.01 -7.33 13.28
C CYS A 52 4.31 -7.95 12.76
N GLY A 53 5.22 -7.16 12.18
CA GLY A 53 6.46 -7.66 11.60
C GLY A 53 7.56 -6.61 11.44
N PRO A 54 8.68 -6.96 10.81
CA PRO A 54 9.84 -6.07 10.66
C PRO A 54 9.54 -4.80 9.86
N TYR A 55 8.74 -4.91 8.78
CA TYR A 55 8.38 -3.79 7.93
C TYR A 55 7.48 -2.80 8.67
N THR A 56 6.35 -3.27 9.21
CA THR A 56 5.41 -2.40 9.95
C THR A 56 6.07 -1.72 11.12
N ARG A 57 6.89 -2.44 11.90
CA ARG A 57 7.65 -1.85 13.02
C ARG A 57 8.65 -0.79 12.57
N SER A 58 9.29 -0.97 11.39
CA SER A 58 10.21 0.04 10.86
C SER A 58 9.49 1.31 10.44
N LYS A 59 8.30 1.17 9.86
CA LYS A 59 7.44 2.30 9.48
C LYS A 59 6.88 3.03 10.69
N ILE A 60 6.46 2.30 11.73
CA ILE A 60 6.02 2.86 13.01
C ILE A 60 7.14 3.65 13.67
N ALA A 61 8.36 3.11 13.73
CA ALA A 61 9.50 3.81 14.29
C ALA A 61 9.83 5.11 13.52
N ALA A 62 9.73 5.08 12.20
CA ALA A 62 9.89 6.27 11.34
C ALA A 62 8.76 7.29 11.57
N GLU A 63 7.53 6.82 11.75
CA GLU A 63 6.36 7.65 12.05
C GLU A 63 6.50 8.38 13.40
N HIS A 64 6.97 7.70 14.43
CA HIS A 64 7.25 8.34 15.72
C HIS A 64 8.29 9.47 15.59
N ILE A 65 9.28 9.31 14.71
CA ILE A 65 10.25 10.37 14.44
C ILE A 65 9.54 11.57 13.78
N ALA A 66 8.73 11.33 12.74
CA ALA A 66 8.01 12.42 12.07
C ALA A 66 7.07 13.17 13.02
N ARG A 67 6.34 12.44 13.88
CA ARG A 67 5.46 13.03 14.90
C ARG A 67 6.23 13.82 15.96
N HIS A 68 7.43 13.41 16.31
CA HIS A 68 8.29 14.19 17.22
C HIS A 68 8.66 15.54 16.60
N TYR A 69 9.11 15.57 15.35
CA TYR A 69 9.37 16.82 14.64
C TYR A 69 8.12 17.72 14.55
N GLN A 70 6.95 17.11 14.30
CA GLN A 70 5.68 17.87 14.31
C GLN A 70 5.35 18.47 15.68
N ALA A 71 5.60 17.73 16.77
CA ALA A 71 5.39 18.20 18.14
C ALA A 71 6.30 19.38 18.50
N ASP A 72 7.51 19.41 17.92
CA ASP A 72 8.46 20.53 18.06
C ASP A 72 8.13 21.70 17.11
N GLY A 73 7.02 21.63 16.37
CA GLY A 73 6.54 22.70 15.50
C GLY A 73 7.14 22.68 14.08
N ALA A 74 7.92 21.68 13.71
CA ALA A 74 8.43 21.56 12.34
C ALA A 74 7.26 21.38 11.35
N PRO A 75 7.28 22.04 10.18
CA PRO A 75 6.18 22.04 9.21
C PRO A 75 6.16 20.72 8.39
N VAL A 76 6.20 19.59 9.08
CA VAL A 76 6.14 18.27 8.47
C VAL A 76 4.69 17.90 8.18
N VAL A 77 4.41 17.52 6.94
CA VAL A 77 3.10 17.01 6.53
C VAL A 77 3.21 15.49 6.30
N CYS A 78 2.54 14.70 7.13
CA CYS A 78 2.51 13.24 6.99
C CYS A 78 1.34 12.83 6.09
N VAL A 79 1.63 12.05 5.05
CA VAL A 79 0.63 11.46 4.15
C VAL A 79 0.64 9.95 4.32
N TYR A 80 -0.53 9.35 4.60
CA TYR A 80 -0.70 7.92 4.89
C TYR A 80 -1.52 7.23 3.79
N PRO A 81 -0.89 6.81 2.70
CA PRO A 81 -1.62 6.08 1.66
C PRO A 81 -1.96 4.66 2.08
N GLY A 82 -3.05 4.12 1.53
CA GLY A 82 -3.38 2.70 1.50
C GLY A 82 -2.43 1.91 0.61
N GLY A 83 -2.87 0.77 0.08
CA GLY A 83 -2.14 0.03 -0.95
C GLY A 83 -2.11 0.82 -2.26
N VAL A 84 -0.95 1.35 -2.65
CA VAL A 84 -0.85 2.20 -3.83
C VAL A 84 -0.78 1.37 -5.10
N ILE A 85 -1.65 1.68 -6.07
CA ILE A 85 -1.61 1.15 -7.43
C ILE A 85 -1.68 2.31 -8.44
N GLY A 86 -1.31 2.07 -9.68
CA GLY A 86 -1.42 3.09 -10.72
C GLY A 86 -0.41 2.87 -11.83
N PRO A 87 -0.52 3.65 -12.92
CA PRO A 87 0.44 3.59 -14.01
C PRO A 87 1.83 4.08 -13.58
N ARG A 88 2.88 3.63 -14.28
CA ARG A 88 4.28 4.01 -14.11
C ARG A 88 4.99 3.40 -12.90
N ASP A 89 4.49 2.29 -12.37
CA ASP A 89 5.26 1.44 -11.44
C ASP A 89 5.76 0.18 -12.17
N PRO A 90 7.03 0.13 -12.63
CA PRO A 90 7.57 -1.01 -13.34
C PRO A 90 7.97 -2.16 -12.40
N ASN A 91 7.96 -1.94 -11.09
CA ASN A 91 8.49 -2.88 -10.12
C ASN A 91 7.42 -3.87 -9.61
N LEU A 92 6.95 -4.76 -10.50
CA LEU A 92 5.97 -5.79 -10.16
C LEU A 92 6.37 -6.69 -8.98
N GLU A 93 7.67 -6.82 -8.71
CA GLU A 93 8.20 -7.70 -7.66
C GLU A 93 8.55 -6.96 -6.35
N LEU A 94 8.71 -5.64 -6.37
CA LEU A 94 9.19 -4.86 -5.22
C LEU A 94 8.09 -4.14 -4.46
N SER A 95 7.01 -3.76 -5.12
CA SER A 95 5.82 -3.18 -4.50
C SER A 95 4.86 -4.28 -4.06
N ASP A 96 4.41 -4.27 -2.81
CA ASP A 96 3.47 -5.28 -2.30
C ASP A 96 2.16 -5.27 -3.09
N SER A 97 1.66 -4.09 -3.47
CA SER A 97 0.45 -3.93 -4.27
C SER A 97 0.64 -4.50 -5.69
N MET A 98 1.77 -4.20 -6.33
CA MET A 98 2.06 -4.72 -7.67
C MET A 98 2.38 -6.21 -7.65
N SER A 99 2.97 -6.74 -6.58
CA SER A 99 3.15 -8.18 -6.38
C SER A 99 1.82 -8.93 -6.33
N LEU A 100 0.77 -8.33 -5.75
CA LEU A 100 -0.59 -8.89 -5.79
C LEU A 100 -1.13 -8.92 -7.22
N VAL A 101 -0.99 -7.82 -7.98
CA VAL A 101 -1.38 -7.76 -9.40
C VAL A 101 -0.62 -8.81 -10.21
N ALA A 102 0.69 -8.93 -10.02
CA ALA A 102 1.51 -9.95 -10.68
C ALA A 102 1.08 -11.37 -10.31
N THR A 103 0.70 -11.62 -9.05
CA THR A 103 0.19 -12.92 -8.58
C THR A 103 -1.13 -13.27 -9.27
N ILE A 104 -2.04 -12.32 -9.43
CA ILE A 104 -3.31 -12.50 -10.15
C ILE A 104 -3.04 -12.81 -11.62
N LEU A 105 -2.15 -12.04 -12.28
CA LEU A 105 -1.85 -12.18 -13.69
C LEU A 105 -0.95 -13.38 -14.02
N GLY A 106 -0.25 -13.93 -13.05
CA GLY A 106 0.80 -14.91 -13.28
C GLY A 106 0.31 -16.28 -13.77
N ARG A 107 -0.95 -16.64 -13.51
CA ARG A 107 -1.52 -17.96 -13.83
C ARG A 107 -3.02 -17.86 -14.12
N ASP A 108 -3.60 -18.95 -14.67
CA ASP A 108 -5.04 -19.06 -14.85
C ASP A 108 -5.79 -19.38 -13.55
N THR A 109 -5.06 -19.57 -12.47
CA THR A 109 -5.62 -19.76 -11.12
C THR A 109 -4.83 -18.95 -10.11
N ALA A 110 -5.47 -17.97 -9.50
CA ALA A 110 -4.95 -17.20 -8.39
C ALA A 110 -5.28 -17.90 -7.07
N LEU A 111 -4.26 -18.20 -6.27
CA LEU A 111 -4.40 -18.76 -4.92
C LEU A 111 -4.30 -17.62 -3.92
N LEU A 112 -5.41 -17.18 -3.35
CA LEU A 112 -5.46 -15.99 -2.48
C LEU A 112 -6.26 -16.28 -1.20
N PRO A 113 -6.00 -15.54 -0.10
CA PRO A 113 -6.76 -15.68 1.14
C PRO A 113 -8.24 -15.41 0.92
N GLY A 114 -9.12 -16.34 1.32
CA GLY A 114 -10.56 -16.13 1.22
C GLY A 114 -11.05 -15.06 2.20
N GLY A 115 -11.91 -14.16 1.73
CA GLY A 115 -12.55 -13.12 2.55
C GLY A 115 -11.68 -11.88 2.84
N ALA A 116 -10.47 -11.79 2.32
CA ALA A 116 -9.65 -10.59 2.47
C ALA A 116 -10.18 -9.43 1.64
N ARG A 117 -10.16 -8.24 2.22
CA ARG A 117 -10.51 -6.98 1.56
C ARG A 117 -9.34 -6.02 1.71
N LEU A 118 -8.95 -5.37 0.62
CA LEU A 118 -7.85 -4.43 0.61
C LEU A 118 -8.34 -3.08 0.10
N ALA A 119 -7.85 -2.01 0.69
CA ALA A 119 -8.10 -0.67 0.20
C ALA A 119 -6.91 -0.22 -0.63
N MET A 120 -7.12 -0.23 -1.95
CA MET A 120 -6.14 0.24 -2.93
C MET A 120 -6.45 1.68 -3.29
N VAL A 121 -5.43 2.52 -3.32
CA VAL A 121 -5.53 3.94 -3.69
C VAL A 121 -4.73 4.19 -4.96
N ASP A 122 -5.24 5.07 -5.80
CA ASP A 122 -4.54 5.47 -7.02
C ASP A 122 -3.32 6.34 -6.70
N VAL A 123 -2.20 6.06 -7.33
CA VAL A 123 -0.96 6.85 -7.17
C VAL A 123 -1.16 8.33 -7.52
N ARG A 124 -2.10 8.64 -8.44
CA ARG A 124 -2.42 10.02 -8.85
C ARG A 124 -3.14 10.78 -7.74
N ASP A 125 -4.00 10.10 -6.95
CA ASP A 125 -4.66 10.69 -5.79
C ASP A 125 -3.63 10.99 -4.69
N VAL A 126 -2.72 10.06 -4.43
CA VAL A 126 -1.62 10.28 -3.47
C VAL A 126 -0.74 11.45 -3.92
N ALA A 127 -0.39 11.52 -5.21
CA ALA A 127 0.40 12.61 -5.76
C ALA A 127 -0.33 13.95 -5.66
N ALA A 128 -1.64 14.00 -5.93
CA ALA A 128 -2.45 15.20 -5.80
C ALA A 128 -2.45 15.74 -4.36
N VAL A 129 -2.61 14.85 -3.38
CA VAL A 129 -2.51 15.23 -1.96
C VAL A 129 -1.10 15.73 -1.61
N CYS A 130 -0.05 15.04 -2.07
CA CYS A 130 1.33 15.48 -1.83
C CYS A 130 1.60 16.88 -2.42
N VAL A 131 1.13 17.13 -3.65
CA VAL A 131 1.29 18.44 -4.29
C VAL A 131 0.47 19.51 -3.58
N GLY A 132 -0.80 19.25 -3.26
CA GLY A 132 -1.65 20.17 -2.51
C GLY A 132 -1.09 20.49 -1.11
N ALA A 133 -0.41 19.55 -0.50
CA ALA A 133 0.21 19.72 0.81
C ALA A 133 1.46 20.61 0.80
N LEU A 134 1.98 21.00 -0.38
CA LEU A 134 3.16 21.88 -0.50
C LEU A 134 2.87 23.37 -0.22
N GLU A 135 1.64 23.74 0.13
CA GLU A 135 1.33 25.10 0.53
C GLU A 135 2.06 25.47 1.83
N PRO A 136 2.92 26.53 1.80
CA PRO A 136 3.76 26.89 2.95
C PRO A 136 2.98 27.56 4.06
N LYS A 137 3.61 27.67 5.24
CA LYS A 137 3.12 28.44 6.42
C LYS A 137 1.82 27.91 7.04
N ARG A 138 1.52 26.61 6.81
CA ARG A 138 0.33 25.96 7.39
C ARG A 138 0.66 25.04 8.57
N GLY A 139 1.94 24.90 8.90
CA GLY A 139 2.41 24.09 10.00
C GLY A 139 2.26 22.57 9.77
N PRO A 140 2.44 21.76 10.84
CA PRO A 140 2.34 20.31 10.76
C PRO A 140 0.91 19.84 10.50
N ARG A 141 0.76 18.85 9.62
CA ARG A 141 -0.55 18.29 9.23
C ARG A 141 -0.42 16.79 8.97
N ARG A 142 -1.55 16.07 8.97
CA ARG A 142 -1.61 14.61 8.71
C ARG A 142 -2.82 14.28 7.87
N TYR A 143 -2.63 13.42 6.84
CA TYR A 143 -3.70 13.05 5.92
C TYR A 143 -3.65 11.58 5.58
N HIS A 144 -4.76 10.89 5.77
CA HIS A 144 -4.97 9.59 5.15
C HIS A 144 -5.43 9.76 3.70
N VAL A 145 -4.94 8.88 2.82
CA VAL A 145 -5.39 8.79 1.42
C VAL A 145 -5.78 7.35 1.16
N TRP A 146 -7.10 7.11 1.08
CA TRP A 146 -7.64 5.79 1.20
C TRP A 146 -8.58 5.45 0.05
N GLY A 147 -8.51 4.21 -0.46
CA GLY A 147 -9.45 3.69 -1.45
C GLY A 147 -10.55 2.87 -0.78
N ALA A 148 -11.64 2.65 -1.50
CA ALA A 148 -12.73 1.80 -1.02
C ALA A 148 -12.22 0.35 -0.81
N PRO A 149 -12.55 -0.31 0.33
CA PRO A 149 -12.18 -1.69 0.56
C PRO A 149 -12.79 -2.62 -0.48
N THR A 150 -11.95 -3.23 -1.30
CA THR A 150 -12.31 -4.14 -2.38
C THR A 150 -11.90 -5.57 -2.03
N SER A 151 -12.78 -6.54 -2.24
CA SER A 151 -12.47 -7.96 -2.01
C SER A 151 -11.49 -8.48 -3.08
N LEU A 152 -10.73 -9.51 -2.75
CA LEU A 152 -9.85 -10.16 -3.73
C LEU A 152 -10.64 -10.78 -4.90
N GLU A 153 -11.87 -11.23 -4.65
CA GLU A 153 -12.81 -11.70 -5.66
C GLU A 153 -13.17 -10.61 -6.66
N GLU A 154 -13.53 -9.42 -6.16
CA GLU A 154 -13.82 -8.25 -7.00
C GLU A 154 -12.58 -7.82 -7.80
N MET A 155 -11.40 -7.83 -7.17
CA MET A 155 -10.13 -7.51 -7.84
C MET A 155 -9.86 -8.45 -9.03
N VAL A 156 -9.99 -9.76 -8.83
CA VAL A 156 -9.83 -10.75 -9.90
C VAL A 156 -10.90 -10.57 -10.97
N GLY A 157 -12.15 -10.28 -10.59
CA GLY A 157 -13.23 -9.99 -11.52
C GLY A 157 -12.94 -8.78 -12.42
N VAL A 158 -12.40 -7.70 -11.86
CA VAL A 158 -11.99 -6.52 -12.64
C VAL A 158 -10.83 -6.88 -13.59
N VAL A 159 -9.80 -7.59 -13.12
CA VAL A 159 -8.69 -8.02 -13.97
C VAL A 159 -9.19 -8.86 -15.13
N ASN A 160 -10.12 -9.80 -14.90
CA ASN A 160 -10.71 -10.63 -15.93
C ASN A 160 -11.46 -9.78 -16.98
N ARG A 161 -12.30 -8.84 -16.55
CA ARG A 161 -13.02 -7.94 -17.46
C ARG A 161 -12.07 -7.11 -18.33
N VAL A 162 -11.02 -6.56 -17.73
CA VAL A 162 -10.09 -5.66 -18.41
C VAL A 162 -9.17 -6.41 -19.38
N THR A 163 -8.73 -7.61 -19.01
CA THR A 163 -7.79 -8.41 -19.84
C THR A 163 -8.48 -9.40 -20.76
N GLY A 164 -9.77 -9.66 -20.56
CA GLY A 164 -10.51 -10.72 -21.28
C GLY A 164 -10.09 -12.14 -20.87
N ARG A 165 -9.37 -12.30 -19.76
CA ARG A 165 -8.95 -13.60 -19.25
C ARG A 165 -10.04 -14.24 -18.36
N ASP A 166 -9.93 -15.54 -18.13
CA ASP A 166 -10.77 -16.30 -17.17
C ASP A 166 -9.89 -16.82 -16.03
N ILE A 167 -9.35 -15.90 -15.23
CA ILE A 167 -8.54 -16.25 -14.07
C ILE A 167 -9.48 -16.71 -12.95
N ARG A 168 -9.29 -17.96 -12.51
CA ARG A 168 -10.08 -18.55 -11.44
C ARG A 168 -9.46 -18.25 -10.09
N LEU A 169 -10.25 -17.74 -9.16
CA LEU A 169 -9.80 -17.58 -7.78
C LEU A 169 -10.06 -18.85 -6.99
N ARG A 170 -9.01 -19.39 -6.38
CA ARG A 170 -9.08 -20.45 -5.38
C ARG A 170 -8.77 -19.88 -4.00
N ARG A 171 -9.75 -19.96 -3.12
CA ARG A 171 -9.64 -19.44 -1.74
C ARG A 171 -8.74 -20.35 -0.92
N LEU A 172 -7.67 -19.80 -0.37
CA LEU A 172 -6.83 -20.47 0.60
C LEU A 172 -7.43 -20.29 2.01
N PRO A 173 -7.55 -21.37 2.79
CA PRO A 173 -7.91 -21.24 4.20
C PRO A 173 -6.79 -20.53 4.98
N LEU A 174 -7.13 -19.78 6.03
CA LEU A 174 -6.18 -18.93 6.74
C LEU A 174 -4.95 -19.68 7.27
N PHE A 175 -5.14 -20.90 7.78
CA PHE A 175 -4.01 -21.71 8.23
C PHE A 175 -2.99 -22.01 7.10
N ALA A 176 -3.48 -22.22 5.88
CA ALA A 176 -2.59 -22.46 4.72
C ALA A 176 -1.83 -21.18 4.32
N VAL A 177 -2.44 -20.00 4.54
CA VAL A 177 -1.75 -18.72 4.34
C VAL A 177 -0.64 -18.54 5.38
N ASP A 178 -0.90 -18.84 6.65
CA ASP A 178 0.09 -18.75 7.74
C ASP A 178 1.26 -19.72 7.51
N VAL A 179 0.96 -20.98 7.18
CA VAL A 179 1.98 -22.01 6.85
C VAL A 179 2.76 -21.62 5.59
N GLY A 180 2.06 -21.13 4.57
CA GLY A 180 2.69 -20.67 3.32
C GLY A 180 3.66 -19.51 3.56
N GLY A 181 3.30 -18.56 4.43
CA GLY A 181 4.18 -17.46 4.85
C GLY A 181 5.45 -17.95 5.53
N LEU A 182 5.34 -18.93 6.43
CA LEU A 182 6.49 -19.53 7.12
C LEU A 182 7.42 -20.26 6.15
N LEU A 183 6.85 -21.07 5.26
CA LEU A 183 7.63 -21.81 4.25
C LEU A 183 8.31 -20.85 3.27
N ALA A 184 7.62 -19.81 2.84
CA ALA A 184 8.17 -18.80 1.94
C ALA A 184 9.34 -18.03 2.59
N GLU A 185 9.20 -17.67 3.88
CA GLU A 185 10.30 -17.04 4.61
C GLU A 185 11.50 -17.95 4.77
N LEU A 186 11.29 -19.24 5.10
CA LEU A 186 12.36 -20.23 5.19
C LEU A 186 13.07 -20.40 3.83
N THR A 187 12.29 -20.51 2.74
CA THR A 187 12.83 -20.61 1.38
C THR A 187 13.64 -19.37 1.01
N THR A 188 13.14 -18.17 1.35
CA THR A 188 13.86 -16.91 1.13
C THR A 188 15.20 -16.89 1.87
N ARG A 189 15.24 -17.38 3.12
CA ARG A 189 16.50 -17.47 3.90
C ARG A 189 17.53 -18.42 3.27
N ILE A 190 17.06 -19.56 2.74
CA ILE A 190 17.94 -20.57 2.14
C ILE A 190 18.41 -20.13 0.75
N THR A 191 17.47 -19.69 -0.10
CA THR A 191 17.75 -19.39 -1.52
C THR A 191 18.19 -17.96 -1.78
N ARG A 192 18.02 -17.06 -0.80
CA ARG A 192 18.19 -15.60 -0.91
C ARG A 192 17.30 -14.96 -1.99
N ARG A 193 16.31 -15.67 -2.51
CA ARG A 193 15.30 -15.15 -3.44
C ARG A 193 14.11 -14.67 -2.65
N ARG A 194 13.71 -13.42 -2.85
CA ARG A 194 12.47 -12.86 -2.24
C ARG A 194 11.26 -13.54 -2.88
N LEU A 195 10.37 -14.04 -2.02
CA LEU A 195 9.07 -14.53 -2.43
C LEU A 195 7.99 -13.49 -2.10
N PRO A 196 6.89 -13.44 -2.89
CA PRO A 196 5.81 -12.46 -2.68
C PRO A 196 5.11 -12.58 -1.32
N LEU A 197 5.10 -13.79 -0.75
CA LEU A 197 4.53 -14.07 0.56
C LEU A 197 5.65 -14.18 1.60
N CYS A 198 5.43 -13.59 2.77
CA CYS A 198 6.28 -13.75 3.95
C CYS A 198 5.40 -13.86 5.20
N VAL A 199 5.99 -14.14 6.36
CA VAL A 199 5.24 -14.27 7.63
C VAL A 199 4.47 -12.98 7.95
N GLU A 200 5.05 -11.81 7.69
CA GLU A 200 4.40 -10.53 7.97
C GLU A 200 3.17 -10.29 7.07
N SER A 201 3.31 -10.48 5.75
CA SER A 201 2.18 -10.34 4.82
C SER A 201 1.09 -11.39 5.08
N ALA A 202 1.46 -12.64 5.39
CA ALA A 202 0.50 -13.66 5.78
C ALA A 202 -0.30 -13.24 7.03
N ARG A 203 0.36 -12.71 8.06
CA ARG A 203 -0.29 -12.22 9.27
C ARG A 203 -1.21 -11.02 9.00
N LEU A 204 -0.78 -10.07 8.16
CA LEU A 204 -1.64 -8.94 7.76
C LEU A 204 -2.91 -9.43 7.07
N PHE A 205 -2.81 -10.38 6.14
CA PHE A 205 -3.96 -10.97 5.49
C PHE A 205 -4.87 -11.72 6.46
N THR A 206 -4.32 -12.58 7.33
CA THR A 206 -5.12 -13.36 8.27
C THR A 206 -5.80 -12.48 9.33
N GLN A 207 -5.14 -11.43 9.78
CA GLN A 207 -5.73 -10.42 10.67
C GLN A 207 -6.83 -9.62 9.95
N ASN A 208 -6.59 -9.18 8.72
CA ASN A 208 -7.58 -8.48 7.89
C ASN A 208 -8.87 -9.30 7.75
N VAL A 209 -8.77 -10.60 7.45
CA VAL A 209 -9.97 -11.47 7.37
C VAL A 209 -10.66 -11.62 8.72
N ARG A 210 -9.89 -11.81 9.81
CA ARG A 210 -10.46 -11.98 11.16
C ARG A 210 -11.15 -10.72 11.68
N SER A 211 -10.66 -9.55 11.31
CA SER A 211 -11.27 -8.25 11.68
C SER A 211 -12.39 -7.80 10.75
N GLY A 212 -12.71 -8.59 9.70
CA GLY A 212 -13.77 -8.24 8.74
C GLY A 212 -13.34 -7.21 7.68
N GLY A 213 -12.03 -6.95 7.55
CA GLY A 213 -11.50 -6.03 6.55
C GLY A 213 -10.38 -5.11 7.08
N PRO A 214 -9.97 -4.12 6.31
CA PRO A 214 -8.85 -3.24 6.65
C PRO A 214 -9.21 -2.15 7.69
N GLY A 215 -10.42 -2.19 8.27
CA GLY A 215 -10.91 -1.14 9.15
C GLY A 215 -11.49 0.05 8.38
N VAL A 216 -12.00 1.03 9.14
CA VAL A 216 -12.49 2.31 8.61
C VAL A 216 -11.39 3.34 8.79
N ILE A 217 -11.00 3.98 7.70
CA ILE A 217 -10.02 5.08 7.73
C ILE A 217 -10.71 6.36 7.29
N ASP A 218 -10.54 7.41 8.08
CA ASP A 218 -11.05 8.75 7.80
C ASP A 218 -10.08 9.50 6.88
N ASP A 219 -10.37 9.52 5.59
CA ASP A 219 -9.70 10.33 4.58
C ASP A 219 -10.47 11.62 4.23
N GLY A 220 -11.54 11.91 4.96
CA GLY A 220 -12.38 13.11 4.79
C GLY A 220 -11.60 14.41 4.80
N PRO A 221 -10.66 14.63 5.74
CA PRO A 221 -9.82 15.82 5.74
C PRO A 221 -9.05 16.04 4.43
N ALA A 222 -8.39 15.00 3.91
CA ALA A 222 -7.67 15.07 2.64
C ALA A 222 -8.60 15.35 1.45
N ARG A 223 -9.76 14.68 1.40
CA ARG A 223 -10.77 14.90 0.34
C ARG A 223 -11.30 16.32 0.35
N THR A 224 -11.62 16.84 1.53
CA THR A 224 -12.19 18.18 1.68
C THR A 224 -11.19 19.27 1.31
N GLU A 225 -9.93 19.09 1.73
CA GLU A 225 -8.91 20.12 1.54
C GLU A 225 -8.35 20.14 0.10
N PHE A 226 -8.11 18.97 -0.49
CA PHE A 226 -7.40 18.88 -1.77
C PHE A 226 -8.31 18.59 -2.96
N GLY A 227 -9.53 18.14 -2.75
CA GLY A 227 -10.50 17.90 -3.83
C GLY A 227 -9.98 16.95 -4.92
N TYR A 228 -9.15 15.96 -4.57
CA TYR A 228 -8.57 15.04 -5.54
C TYR A 228 -9.64 14.11 -6.15
N PRO A 229 -9.40 13.54 -7.36
CA PRO A 229 -10.41 12.81 -8.13
C PRO A 229 -11.02 11.59 -7.44
N HIS A 230 -10.29 10.96 -6.52
CA HIS A 230 -10.68 9.72 -5.83
C HIS A 230 -11.02 8.62 -6.83
N TYR A 231 -10.03 8.20 -7.60
CA TYR A 231 -10.20 7.14 -8.60
C TYR A 231 -10.69 5.84 -7.94
N ASP A 232 -11.71 5.23 -8.54
CA ASP A 232 -12.14 3.91 -8.12
C ASP A 232 -11.12 2.81 -8.50
N PHE A 233 -11.26 1.65 -7.88
CA PHE A 233 -10.34 0.54 -8.10
C PHE A 233 -10.34 0.07 -9.57
N GLU A 234 -11.50 0.01 -10.23
CA GLU A 234 -11.60 -0.46 -11.63
C GLU A 234 -10.86 0.47 -12.58
N LYS A 235 -11.01 1.78 -12.39
CA LYS A 235 -10.27 2.78 -13.18
C LYS A 235 -8.77 2.67 -12.94
N SER A 236 -8.36 2.59 -11.68
CA SER A 236 -6.95 2.51 -11.29
C SER A 236 -6.26 1.26 -11.83
N ILE A 237 -6.87 0.09 -11.68
CA ILE A 237 -6.31 -1.17 -12.18
C ILE A 237 -6.31 -1.22 -13.71
N THR A 238 -7.35 -0.69 -14.36
CA THR A 238 -7.42 -0.61 -15.82
C THR A 238 -6.27 0.20 -16.40
N ASP A 239 -6.03 1.39 -15.85
CA ASP A 239 -4.93 2.25 -16.29
C ASP A 239 -3.56 1.64 -15.99
N THR A 240 -3.43 0.96 -14.84
CA THR A 240 -2.22 0.22 -14.46
C THR A 240 -1.92 -0.89 -15.48
N LEU A 241 -2.89 -1.73 -15.78
CA LEU A 241 -2.72 -2.85 -16.71
C LEU A 241 -2.44 -2.40 -18.13
N ARG A 242 -3.13 -1.34 -18.60
CA ARG A 242 -2.84 -0.74 -19.92
C ARG A 242 -1.41 -0.23 -20.00
N TRP A 243 -0.97 0.48 -18.97
CA TRP A 243 0.39 0.97 -18.91
C TRP A 243 1.42 -0.17 -18.90
N LEU A 244 1.22 -1.20 -18.08
CA LEU A 244 2.08 -2.38 -18.02
C LEU A 244 2.18 -3.11 -19.37
N ALA A 245 1.07 -3.26 -20.08
CA ALA A 245 1.03 -3.87 -21.40
C ALA A 245 1.78 -3.01 -22.44
N THR A 246 1.50 -1.70 -22.48
CA THR A 246 2.15 -0.76 -23.44
C THR A 246 3.65 -0.62 -23.16
N ALA A 247 4.07 -0.65 -21.90
CA ALA A 247 5.47 -0.56 -21.49
C ALA A 247 6.24 -1.89 -21.65
N GLY A 248 5.57 -2.98 -22.06
CA GLY A 248 6.20 -4.29 -22.27
C GLY A 248 6.49 -5.07 -20.99
N HIS A 249 5.86 -4.72 -19.88
CA HIS A 249 5.99 -5.44 -18.61
C HIS A 249 5.09 -6.67 -18.51
N LEU A 250 4.11 -6.82 -19.40
CA LEU A 250 3.26 -7.99 -19.51
C LEU A 250 3.53 -8.70 -20.82
N ASN A 251 3.60 -10.03 -20.79
CA ASN A 251 3.59 -10.83 -22.02
C ASN A 251 2.16 -10.89 -22.60
N ALA A 252 2.00 -11.32 -23.86
CA ALA A 252 0.72 -11.35 -24.55
C ALA A 252 -0.37 -12.15 -23.79
N ALA A 253 0.01 -13.27 -23.16
CA ALA A 253 -0.92 -14.10 -22.38
C ALA A 253 -1.40 -13.39 -21.10
N GLN A 254 -0.56 -12.57 -20.48
CA GLN A 254 -0.93 -11.76 -19.31
C GLN A 254 -1.76 -10.53 -19.70
N ALA A 255 -1.40 -9.89 -20.80
CA ALA A 255 -2.06 -8.68 -21.30
C ALA A 255 -3.47 -8.96 -21.85
N GLY A 256 -3.71 -10.14 -22.46
CA GLY A 256 -4.98 -10.47 -23.06
C GLY A 256 -5.42 -9.42 -24.09
N TYR A 257 -6.60 -8.84 -23.93
CA TYR A 257 -7.13 -7.76 -24.82
C TYR A 257 -6.26 -6.49 -24.85
N LEU A 258 -5.38 -6.31 -23.89
CA LEU A 258 -4.49 -5.15 -23.78
C LEU A 258 -3.17 -5.37 -24.53
N ALA A 259 -2.94 -6.56 -25.11
CA ALA A 259 -1.72 -6.82 -25.86
C ALA A 259 -1.61 -5.82 -27.03
N PRO A 260 -0.45 -5.19 -27.23
CA PRO A 260 -0.24 -4.36 -28.40
C PRO A 260 -0.40 -5.22 -29.68
N SER A 261 -1.10 -4.69 -30.65
CA SER A 261 -1.32 -5.29 -31.98
C SER A 261 -0.02 -5.34 -32.80
#